data_6463897a988dedba928b0d424fe52e87
#
_entry.id   6463897a988dedba928b0d424fe52e87
#
_cell.length_a   1.000
_cell.length_b   1.000
_cell.length_c   1.000
_cell.angle_alpha   90.00
_cell.angle_beta   90.00
_cell.angle_gamma   90.00
#
_symmetry.space_group_name_H-M   'P 1'
#
loop_
_entity.id
_entity.type
_entity.pdbx_description
1 polymer ?
#
loop_
_entity_poly.entity_id
_entity_poly.type
_entity_poly.pdbx_seq_one_letter_code
_entity_poly.pdbx_strand_id
1 'polypeptide(L)'
;MLLTLVLLPLVGIALVSTTHWNNPIVVNKDGSIVSTNVDPDAKAKYIALLISIITFVFSLSLLVLFDPSTPEYQFTYAFGNKEALNTVFTSDFQLGVDGVSLYFVVLTTFLFPISFLASWKMKSAESDQYNVKFYLCTLFVLETLLILVFIVTDILLFYIFFESVLIPLFLIVGIWGGSPNRVRAAFLLFLFTLMGSLFMLLSILALYYNVGSTDFNMIHQYAIDTNVQKLLWVGIFISMATKFPLWPLYSWLYRAHAEAPVAGSILLAGIVLKMATYGSLRLLLQFLPDASYYFSPLVQTLGVMSVIYASLVTLRQTDFKVLVAYSSVGHMGIVVLGLFSNSIQGVEGSIILSIAHGLVSPALFMLVGSVLYDRFHTRTIRYYRGLVNYMPLFSVFFFLFTIANAGVPITGNWIGEVLCMMGAYQMNPIAATLTASGIVLSAAYSIWLFNRITFGTYSNYLNYTTDMNRREFNVILPLFVLTLLVGLAPNLIIDNIDISVSSLLY
;
A
#
# COMPACT_ATOMS: atom_id res chain seq x y z
N MET A 1 -18.31 -16.15 -2.35
CA MET A 1 -16.99 -15.73 -2.87
C MET A 1 -16.28 -14.76 -1.92
N LEU A 2 -16.83 -13.62 -1.54
CA LEU A 2 -16.12 -12.66 -0.66
C LEU A 2 -15.80 -13.25 0.72
N LEU A 3 -16.72 -13.99 1.31
CA LEU A 3 -16.48 -14.67 2.58
C LEU A 3 -15.29 -15.64 2.52
N THR A 4 -15.18 -16.42 1.45
CA THR A 4 -14.06 -17.35 1.28
C THR A 4 -12.73 -16.61 1.11
N LEU A 5 -12.71 -15.45 0.45
CA LEU A 5 -11.51 -14.62 0.32
C LEU A 5 -11.00 -14.13 1.69
N VAL A 6 -11.90 -13.77 2.60
CA VAL A 6 -11.56 -13.35 3.98
C VAL A 6 -11.14 -14.55 4.84
N LEU A 7 -11.79 -15.70 4.67
CA LEU A 7 -11.50 -16.88 5.49
C LEU A 7 -10.16 -17.54 5.13
N LEU A 8 -9.70 -17.47 3.89
CA LEU A 8 -8.44 -18.10 3.45
C LEU A 8 -7.22 -17.65 4.28
N PRO A 9 -6.93 -16.36 4.49
CA PRO A 9 -5.82 -15.95 5.34
C PRO A 9 -6.01 -16.37 6.82
N LEU A 10 -7.27 -16.40 7.33
CA LEU A 10 -7.56 -16.87 8.69
C LEU A 10 -7.23 -18.36 8.85
N VAL A 11 -7.55 -19.18 7.84
CA VAL A 11 -7.09 -20.58 7.78
C VAL A 11 -5.55 -20.64 7.77
N GLY A 12 -4.91 -19.68 7.09
CA GLY A 12 -3.47 -19.51 7.10
C GLY A 12 -2.89 -19.34 8.51
N ILE A 13 -3.52 -18.48 9.31
CA ILE A 13 -3.13 -18.28 10.72
C ILE A 13 -3.25 -19.59 11.50
N ALA A 14 -4.38 -20.30 11.36
CA ALA A 14 -4.61 -21.56 12.06
C ALA A 14 -3.57 -22.63 11.68
N LEU A 15 -3.29 -22.79 10.39
CA LEU A 15 -2.33 -23.79 9.90
C LEU A 15 -0.89 -23.44 10.30
N VAL A 16 -0.47 -22.17 10.20
CA VAL A 16 0.88 -21.74 10.61
C VAL A 16 1.07 -21.90 12.13
N SER A 17 0.05 -21.56 12.94
CA SER A 17 0.13 -21.70 14.40
C SER A 17 0.24 -23.15 14.87
N THR A 18 -0.42 -24.08 14.19
CA THR A 18 -0.41 -25.52 14.53
C THR A 18 0.83 -26.26 14.04
N THR A 19 1.71 -25.67 13.24
CA THR A 19 2.94 -26.32 12.81
C THR A 19 3.83 -26.59 14.01
N HIS A 20 4.03 -27.88 14.36
CA HIS A 20 4.94 -28.27 15.44
C HIS A 20 6.41 -28.23 14.99
N TRP A 21 7.25 -27.83 15.90
CA TRP A 21 8.68 -27.77 15.72
C TRP A 21 9.26 -29.17 15.95
N ASN A 22 9.37 -29.96 14.89
CA ASN A 22 10.13 -31.21 14.94
C ASN A 22 11.53 -30.89 14.38
N ASN A 23 12.50 -30.74 15.27
CA ASN A 23 13.90 -30.84 14.83
C ASN A 23 14.09 -32.27 14.33
N PRO A 24 14.38 -32.51 13.05
CA PRO A 24 14.82 -33.84 12.62
C PRO A 24 16.20 -34.09 13.22
N ILE A 25 16.24 -34.77 14.33
CA ILE A 25 17.50 -35.30 14.90
C ILE A 25 17.88 -36.43 13.97
N VAL A 26 18.77 -36.19 13.02
CA VAL A 26 19.37 -37.25 12.23
C VAL A 26 20.60 -37.71 13.00
N VAL A 27 20.51 -38.89 13.56
CA VAL A 27 21.64 -39.55 14.20
C VAL A 27 22.38 -40.37 13.13
N ASN A 28 23.64 -40.06 12.88
CA ASN A 28 24.50 -40.83 11.99
C ASN A 28 24.66 -42.25 12.56
N LYS A 29 25.05 -43.21 11.72
CA LYS A 29 25.36 -44.60 12.13
C LYS A 29 26.42 -44.70 13.25
N ASP A 30 27.16 -43.61 13.43
CA ASP A 30 28.22 -43.49 14.47
C ASP A 30 27.73 -42.85 15.77
N GLY A 31 26.40 -42.66 15.94
CA GLY A 31 25.82 -42.05 17.14
C GLY A 31 26.03 -40.56 17.30
N SER A 32 26.67 -39.89 16.33
CA SER A 32 26.85 -38.44 16.34
C SER A 32 25.59 -37.71 15.84
N ILE A 33 25.15 -36.73 16.61
CA ILE A 33 24.01 -35.88 16.26
C ILE A 33 24.47 -34.93 15.12
N VAL A 34 24.01 -35.19 13.89
CA VAL A 34 24.18 -34.22 12.79
C VAL A 34 22.96 -33.31 12.84
N SER A 35 23.16 -32.07 13.28
CA SER A 35 22.19 -31.03 13.08
C SER A 35 22.02 -30.81 11.57
N THR A 36 20.94 -31.33 10.99
CA THR A 36 20.59 -30.97 9.61
C THR A 36 20.35 -29.47 9.57
N ASN A 37 21.02 -28.76 8.63
CA ASN A 37 20.83 -27.33 8.38
C ASN A 37 19.44 -27.03 7.76
N VAL A 38 18.40 -27.74 8.18
CA VAL A 38 17.03 -27.51 7.73
C VAL A 38 16.47 -26.39 8.61
N ASP A 39 16.11 -25.27 7.98
CA ASP A 39 15.43 -24.17 8.69
C ASP A 39 14.21 -24.73 9.44
N PRO A 40 14.14 -24.63 10.78
CA PRO A 40 13.04 -25.20 11.56
C PRO A 40 11.68 -24.60 11.18
N ASP A 41 11.67 -23.35 10.71
CA ASP A 41 10.46 -22.62 10.31
C ASP A 41 10.10 -22.82 8.83
N ALA A 42 10.85 -23.64 8.07
CA ALA A 42 10.64 -23.81 6.64
C ALA A 42 9.22 -24.25 6.30
N LYS A 43 8.66 -25.22 7.05
CA LYS A 43 7.27 -25.68 6.85
C LYS A 43 6.26 -24.56 7.01
N ALA A 44 6.38 -23.74 8.05
CA ALA A 44 5.50 -22.60 8.28
C ALA A 44 5.57 -21.58 7.15
N LYS A 45 6.80 -21.28 6.65
CA LYS A 45 7.02 -20.37 5.52
C LYS A 45 6.41 -20.89 4.21
N TYR A 46 6.53 -22.21 3.92
CA TYR A 46 5.92 -22.82 2.74
C TYR A 46 4.40 -22.81 2.81
N ILE A 47 3.81 -23.13 3.97
CA ILE A 47 2.36 -23.07 4.16
C ILE A 47 1.87 -21.63 3.98
N ALA A 48 2.56 -20.66 4.57
CA ALA A 48 2.21 -19.26 4.44
C ALA A 48 2.25 -18.80 2.97
N LEU A 49 3.29 -19.17 2.23
CA LEU A 49 3.41 -18.85 0.82
C LEU A 49 2.28 -19.52 -0.01
N LEU A 50 2.01 -20.81 0.22
CA LEU A 50 0.99 -21.55 -0.51
C LEU A 50 -0.39 -20.91 -0.32
N ILE A 51 -0.77 -20.60 0.92
CA ILE A 51 -2.08 -20.00 1.21
C ILE A 51 -2.19 -18.61 0.59
N SER A 52 -1.14 -17.77 0.69
CA SER A 52 -1.17 -16.45 0.07
C SER A 52 -1.23 -16.50 -1.46
N ILE A 53 -0.68 -17.53 -2.11
CA ILE A 53 -0.86 -17.75 -3.56
C ILE A 53 -2.30 -18.19 -3.84
N ILE A 54 -2.89 -19.04 -3.02
CA ILE A 54 -4.29 -19.46 -3.18
C ILE A 54 -5.23 -18.26 -3.04
N THR A 55 -5.02 -17.39 -2.04
CA THR A 55 -5.81 -16.16 -1.88
C THR A 55 -5.70 -15.25 -3.09
N PHE A 56 -4.50 -15.11 -3.64
CA PHE A 56 -4.28 -14.33 -4.86
C PHE A 56 -4.99 -14.92 -6.07
N VAL A 57 -4.83 -16.22 -6.33
CA VAL A 57 -5.53 -16.90 -7.45
C VAL A 57 -7.05 -16.77 -7.30
N PHE A 58 -7.56 -16.88 -6.06
CA PHE A 58 -8.98 -16.71 -5.79
C PHE A 58 -9.45 -15.27 -6.06
N SER A 59 -8.64 -14.26 -5.73
CA SER A 59 -8.98 -12.86 -6.07
C SER A 59 -8.99 -12.59 -7.58
N LEU A 60 -8.16 -13.28 -8.37
CA LEU A 60 -8.21 -13.20 -9.84
C LEU A 60 -9.54 -13.77 -10.39
N SER A 61 -10.16 -14.76 -9.73
CA SER A 61 -11.46 -15.24 -10.15
C SER A 61 -12.58 -14.19 -10.01
N LEU A 62 -12.46 -13.28 -9.02
CA LEU A 62 -13.38 -12.14 -8.90
C LEU A 62 -13.23 -11.18 -10.09
N LEU A 63 -12.00 -10.93 -10.53
CA LEU A 63 -11.73 -10.05 -11.67
C LEU A 63 -12.30 -10.62 -12.98
N VAL A 64 -12.22 -11.94 -13.18
CA VAL A 64 -12.75 -12.60 -14.39
C VAL A 64 -14.29 -12.62 -14.41
N LEU A 65 -14.93 -12.72 -13.23
CA LEU A 65 -16.38 -12.83 -13.10
C LEU A 65 -17.07 -11.47 -12.90
N PHE A 66 -16.30 -10.40 -12.78
CA PHE A 66 -16.82 -9.04 -12.59
C PHE A 66 -17.51 -8.53 -13.86
N ASP A 67 -18.70 -7.97 -13.72
CA ASP A 67 -19.43 -7.31 -14.80
C ASP A 67 -19.21 -5.79 -14.75
N PRO A 68 -18.46 -5.21 -15.68
CA PRO A 68 -18.19 -3.77 -15.69
C PRO A 68 -19.38 -2.90 -16.09
N SER A 69 -20.50 -3.49 -16.53
CA SER A 69 -21.67 -2.74 -17.04
C SER A 69 -22.54 -2.13 -15.94
N THR A 70 -22.35 -2.51 -14.68
CA THR A 70 -23.20 -2.07 -13.56
C THR A 70 -22.38 -1.33 -12.50
N PRO A 71 -22.86 -0.17 -11.96
CA PRO A 71 -22.20 0.56 -10.88
C PRO A 71 -22.44 -0.06 -9.51
N GLU A 72 -23.36 -1.03 -9.40
CA GLU A 72 -23.77 -1.62 -8.13
C GLU A 72 -22.70 -2.54 -7.53
N TYR A 73 -22.78 -2.77 -6.21
CA TYR A 73 -21.92 -3.74 -5.54
C TYR A 73 -22.25 -5.16 -6.00
N GLN A 74 -21.22 -5.87 -6.47
CA GLN A 74 -21.32 -7.26 -6.92
C GLN A 74 -20.78 -8.22 -5.84
N PHE A 75 -21.11 -9.52 -5.99
CA PHE A 75 -20.76 -10.58 -5.04
C PHE A 75 -21.21 -10.30 -3.60
N THR A 76 -22.28 -9.53 -3.45
CA THR A 76 -22.77 -9.09 -2.13
C THR A 76 -23.04 -10.26 -1.20
N TYR A 77 -22.61 -10.11 0.06
CA TYR A 77 -22.88 -11.06 1.13
C TYR A 77 -23.28 -10.30 2.39
N ALA A 78 -24.45 -10.61 2.93
CA ALA A 78 -24.97 -10.00 4.16
C ALA A 78 -25.02 -11.07 5.27
N PHE A 79 -24.47 -10.74 6.45
CA PHE A 79 -24.64 -11.49 7.68
C PHE A 79 -25.82 -10.90 8.46
N GLY A 80 -26.85 -11.69 8.71
CA GLY A 80 -27.96 -11.32 9.56
C GLY A 80 -29.32 -11.65 8.94
N ASN A 81 -30.25 -12.13 9.77
CA ASN A 81 -31.65 -12.23 9.37
C ASN A 81 -32.26 -10.83 9.48
N LYS A 82 -32.80 -10.32 8.38
CA LYS A 82 -33.50 -9.01 8.33
C LYS A 82 -34.62 -8.84 9.34
N GLU A 83 -35.09 -9.93 9.96
CA GLU A 83 -36.21 -9.94 10.91
C GLU A 83 -35.81 -9.80 12.39
N ALA A 84 -34.53 -9.94 12.74
CA ALA A 84 -34.08 -9.99 14.15
C ALA A 84 -33.54 -8.68 14.72
N LEU A 85 -33.47 -7.60 13.94
CA LEU A 85 -32.71 -6.40 14.31
C LEU A 85 -33.55 -5.15 14.53
N ASN A 86 -34.45 -5.21 15.52
CA ASN A 86 -34.97 -4.00 16.20
C ASN A 86 -34.04 -3.53 17.36
N THR A 87 -32.71 -3.73 17.22
CA THR A 87 -31.75 -3.28 18.23
C THR A 87 -30.98 -2.05 17.74
N VAL A 88 -30.60 -1.17 18.65
CA VAL A 88 -30.06 0.19 18.49
C VAL A 88 -28.79 0.30 17.63
N PHE A 89 -28.18 -0.80 17.22
CA PHE A 89 -27.04 -0.90 16.28
C PHE A 89 -27.37 -1.88 15.18
N THR A 90 -28.08 -1.42 14.15
CA THR A 90 -28.34 -2.20 12.93
C THR A 90 -27.20 -2.00 11.93
N SER A 91 -25.97 -2.37 12.28
CA SER A 91 -24.91 -2.54 11.30
C SER A 91 -25.00 -3.95 10.74
N ASP A 92 -25.73 -4.15 9.67
CA ASP A 92 -25.68 -5.39 8.91
C ASP A 92 -24.26 -5.53 8.37
N PHE A 93 -23.55 -6.61 8.77
CA PHE A 93 -22.24 -6.90 8.21
C PHE A 93 -22.41 -7.28 6.76
N GLN A 94 -22.31 -6.28 5.88
CA GLN A 94 -22.44 -6.45 4.44
C GLN A 94 -21.09 -6.33 3.77
N LEU A 95 -20.84 -7.19 2.81
CA LEU A 95 -19.66 -7.20 1.98
C LEU A 95 -20.09 -7.01 0.52
N GLY A 96 -19.35 -6.20 -0.22
CA GLY A 96 -19.59 -5.96 -1.64
C GLY A 96 -18.32 -5.50 -2.33
N VAL A 97 -18.23 -5.74 -3.63
CA VAL A 97 -17.12 -5.29 -4.48
C VAL A 97 -17.68 -4.56 -5.68
N ASP A 98 -17.08 -3.45 -6.02
CA ASP A 98 -17.33 -2.70 -7.26
C ASP A 98 -16.03 -2.49 -8.05
N GLY A 99 -16.09 -1.82 -9.19
CA GLY A 99 -14.93 -1.63 -10.07
C GLY A 99 -13.73 -0.98 -9.38
N VAL A 100 -13.97 -0.05 -8.45
CA VAL A 100 -12.88 0.64 -7.72
C VAL A 100 -12.25 -0.28 -6.68
N SER A 101 -13.05 -0.97 -5.86
CA SER A 101 -12.55 -1.83 -4.79
C SER A 101 -11.85 -3.08 -5.30
N LEU A 102 -12.28 -3.61 -6.46
CA LEU A 102 -11.76 -4.82 -7.07
C LEU A 102 -10.24 -4.79 -7.25
N TYR A 103 -9.73 -3.71 -7.86
CA TYR A 103 -8.29 -3.59 -8.12
C TYR A 103 -7.45 -3.40 -6.87
N PHE A 104 -7.99 -2.75 -5.82
CA PHE A 104 -7.31 -2.65 -4.54
C PHE A 104 -7.28 -4.01 -3.82
N VAL A 105 -8.32 -4.81 -3.92
CA VAL A 105 -8.34 -6.19 -3.41
C VAL A 105 -7.32 -7.06 -4.14
N VAL A 106 -7.28 -7.02 -5.47
CA VAL A 106 -6.30 -7.80 -6.26
C VAL A 106 -4.87 -7.35 -5.96
N LEU A 107 -4.62 -6.04 -5.81
CA LEU A 107 -3.31 -5.52 -5.43
C LEU A 107 -2.90 -6.01 -4.04
N THR A 108 -3.83 -6.03 -3.05
CA THR A 108 -3.54 -6.55 -1.71
C THR A 108 -3.11 -8.00 -1.77
N THR A 109 -3.93 -8.86 -2.33
CA THR A 109 -3.66 -10.30 -2.41
C THR A 109 -2.41 -10.62 -3.24
N PHE A 110 -2.05 -9.79 -4.23
CA PHE A 110 -0.82 -9.94 -5.01
C PHE A 110 0.45 -9.62 -4.19
N LEU A 111 0.41 -8.60 -3.33
CA LEU A 111 1.59 -8.17 -2.59
C LEU A 111 1.92 -9.06 -1.39
N PHE A 112 0.99 -9.86 -0.87
CA PHE A 112 1.27 -10.75 0.27
C PHE A 112 2.22 -11.90 -0.07
N PRO A 113 2.06 -12.69 -1.15
CA PRO A 113 3.07 -13.67 -1.58
C PRO A 113 4.46 -13.07 -1.74
N ILE A 114 4.54 -11.86 -2.30
CA ILE A 114 5.79 -11.10 -2.45
C ILE A 114 6.40 -10.77 -1.08
N SER A 115 5.58 -10.32 -0.12
CA SER A 115 6.04 -9.98 1.24
C SER A 115 6.53 -11.21 2.00
N PHE A 116 5.88 -12.37 1.87
CA PHE A 116 6.35 -13.64 2.43
C PHE A 116 7.68 -14.08 1.82
N LEU A 117 7.83 -13.98 0.51
CA LEU A 117 9.10 -14.29 -0.17
C LEU A 117 10.22 -13.30 0.18
N ALA A 118 9.90 -12.03 0.35
CA ALA A 118 10.87 -11.01 0.78
C ALA A 118 11.41 -11.28 2.19
N SER A 119 10.57 -11.78 3.08
CA SER A 119 10.93 -12.09 4.47
C SER A 119 11.53 -13.51 4.66
N TRP A 120 11.80 -14.26 3.59
CA TRP A 120 12.24 -15.65 3.65
C TRP A 120 13.50 -15.89 4.47
N LYS A 121 14.45 -14.94 4.46
CA LYS A 121 15.72 -15.03 5.22
C LYS A 121 15.57 -14.83 6.73
N MET A 122 14.39 -14.40 7.20
CA MET A 122 14.16 -14.29 8.64
C MET A 122 14.30 -15.66 9.30
N LYS A 123 15.11 -15.72 10.36
CA LYS A 123 15.29 -16.89 11.20
C LYS A 123 14.82 -16.57 12.62
N SER A 124 14.24 -17.54 13.30
CA SER A 124 14.06 -17.46 14.74
C SER A 124 15.45 -17.45 15.38
N ALA A 125 15.78 -16.40 16.14
CA ALA A 125 16.96 -16.41 16.97
C ALA A 125 16.74 -17.41 18.12
N GLU A 126 17.82 -18.02 18.61
CA GLU A 126 17.77 -18.94 19.76
C GLU A 126 17.21 -18.30 21.04
N SER A 127 17.20 -16.97 21.13
CA SER A 127 16.45 -16.22 22.13
C SER A 127 15.03 -15.97 21.64
N ASP A 128 14.04 -16.44 22.38
CA ASP A 128 12.58 -16.46 22.13
C ASP A 128 11.89 -15.14 21.68
N GLN A 129 12.62 -14.05 21.50
CA GLN A 129 12.07 -12.72 21.18
C GLN A 129 11.61 -12.54 19.71
N TYR A 130 12.01 -13.43 18.78
CA TYR A 130 11.73 -13.28 17.35
C TYR A 130 11.11 -14.53 16.73
N ASN A 131 9.92 -14.91 17.19
CA ASN A 131 9.22 -16.05 16.64
C ASN A 131 8.74 -15.78 15.22
N VAL A 132 9.32 -16.48 14.21
CA VAL A 132 8.95 -16.37 12.80
C VAL A 132 7.48 -16.70 12.57
N LYS A 133 6.92 -17.66 13.31
CA LYS A 133 5.49 -18.00 13.20
C LYS A 133 4.60 -16.84 13.59
N PHE A 134 4.92 -16.16 14.69
CA PHE A 134 4.17 -14.97 15.12
C PHE A 134 4.22 -13.87 14.07
N TYR A 135 5.39 -13.67 13.44
CA TYR A 135 5.53 -12.75 12.32
C TYR A 135 4.65 -13.12 11.11
N LEU A 136 4.64 -14.40 10.71
CA LEU A 136 3.79 -14.88 9.62
C LEU A 136 2.30 -14.74 9.94
N CYS A 137 1.90 -15.02 11.17
CA CYS A 137 0.52 -14.81 11.64
C CYS A 137 0.14 -13.34 11.62
N THR A 138 1.03 -12.43 12.06
CA THR A 138 0.75 -10.97 12.00
C THR A 138 0.61 -10.47 10.57
N LEU A 139 1.34 -11.02 9.60
CA LEU A 139 1.15 -10.72 8.19
C LEU A 139 -0.23 -11.18 7.69
N PHE A 140 -0.68 -12.39 8.04
CA PHE A 140 -2.02 -12.86 7.67
C PHE A 140 -3.14 -12.03 8.31
N VAL A 141 -3.00 -11.64 9.57
CA VAL A 141 -3.94 -10.71 10.21
C VAL A 141 -4.00 -9.40 9.44
N LEU A 142 -2.85 -8.88 9.02
CA LEU A 142 -2.79 -7.67 8.20
C LEU A 142 -3.48 -7.87 6.85
N GLU A 143 -3.30 -9.02 6.19
CA GLU A 143 -3.97 -9.38 4.93
C GLU A 143 -5.49 -9.36 5.08
N THR A 144 -6.02 -10.05 6.09
CA THR A 144 -7.47 -10.09 6.33
C THR A 144 -8.06 -8.72 6.58
N LEU A 145 -7.42 -7.90 7.40
CA LEU A 145 -7.89 -6.56 7.71
C LEU A 145 -7.87 -5.64 6.49
N LEU A 146 -6.82 -5.71 5.66
CA LEU A 146 -6.72 -4.92 4.44
C LEU A 146 -7.78 -5.31 3.40
N ILE A 147 -8.04 -6.61 3.22
CA ILE A 147 -9.12 -7.08 2.36
C ILE A 147 -10.46 -6.54 2.87
N LEU A 148 -10.74 -6.64 4.18
CA LEU A 148 -11.98 -6.17 4.77
C LEU A 148 -12.19 -4.66 4.58
N VAL A 149 -11.14 -3.83 4.68
CA VAL A 149 -11.24 -2.39 4.41
C VAL A 149 -11.81 -2.09 3.01
N PHE A 150 -11.46 -2.88 1.99
CA PHE A 150 -11.87 -2.63 0.61
C PHE A 150 -13.21 -3.25 0.22
N ILE A 151 -13.72 -4.23 0.98
CA ILE A 151 -14.95 -4.95 0.61
C ILE A 151 -16.16 -4.65 1.51
N VAL A 152 -15.96 -3.96 2.64
CA VAL A 152 -17.05 -3.60 3.56
C VAL A 152 -17.85 -2.42 2.99
N THR A 153 -19.19 -2.52 3.06
CA THR A 153 -20.14 -1.50 2.60
C THR A 153 -20.80 -0.70 3.73
N ASP A 154 -20.24 -0.77 4.93
CA ASP A 154 -20.68 -0.03 6.12
C ASP A 154 -19.56 0.92 6.60
N ILE A 155 -19.91 2.20 6.86
CA ILE A 155 -18.95 3.24 7.23
C ILE A 155 -18.30 3.00 8.60
N LEU A 156 -19.04 2.47 9.57
CA LEU A 156 -18.52 2.19 10.91
C LEU A 156 -17.56 1.00 10.87
N LEU A 157 -17.92 -0.07 10.16
CA LEU A 157 -17.05 -1.23 9.96
C LEU A 157 -15.82 -0.86 9.15
N PHE A 158 -15.97 -0.01 8.13
CA PHE A 158 -14.81 0.54 7.42
C PHE A 158 -13.85 1.23 8.39
N TYR A 159 -14.35 2.10 9.27
CA TYR A 159 -13.52 2.75 10.29
C TYR A 159 -12.80 1.76 11.20
N ILE A 160 -13.54 0.76 11.73
CA ILE A 160 -12.97 -0.24 12.62
C ILE A 160 -11.82 -0.99 11.94
N PHE A 161 -12.01 -1.47 10.71
CA PHE A 161 -10.95 -2.19 9.99
C PHE A 161 -9.82 -1.27 9.56
N PHE A 162 -10.11 -0.04 9.13
CA PHE A 162 -9.13 0.98 8.77
C PHE A 162 -8.16 1.29 9.92
N GLU A 163 -8.66 1.34 11.17
CA GLU A 163 -7.83 1.53 12.36
C GLU A 163 -7.16 0.24 12.82
N SER A 164 -7.84 -0.90 12.75
CA SER A 164 -7.30 -2.18 13.19
C SER A 164 -6.04 -2.58 12.44
N VAL A 165 -5.87 -2.15 11.17
CA VAL A 165 -4.65 -2.34 10.37
C VAL A 165 -3.41 -1.78 11.07
N LEU A 166 -3.56 -0.75 11.92
CA LEU A 166 -2.43 -0.14 12.63
C LEU A 166 -1.79 -1.07 13.65
N ILE A 167 -2.57 -1.98 14.27
CA ILE A 167 -2.08 -2.90 15.30
C ILE A 167 -1.02 -3.85 14.74
N PRO A 168 -1.29 -4.66 13.69
CA PRO A 168 -0.26 -5.52 13.12
C PRO A 168 0.91 -4.73 12.52
N LEU A 169 0.68 -3.55 11.95
CA LEU A 169 1.77 -2.69 11.45
C LEU A 169 2.67 -2.18 12.59
N PHE A 170 2.08 -1.78 13.72
CA PHE A 170 2.82 -1.38 14.92
C PHE A 170 3.72 -2.53 15.41
N LEU A 171 3.20 -3.76 15.45
CA LEU A 171 3.95 -4.94 15.83
C LEU A 171 5.06 -5.25 14.83
N ILE A 172 4.77 -5.22 13.52
CA ILE A 172 5.76 -5.50 12.47
C ILE A 172 6.93 -4.51 12.54
N VAL A 173 6.66 -3.22 12.70
CA VAL A 173 7.71 -2.19 12.77
C VAL A 173 8.42 -2.22 14.13
N GLY A 174 7.69 -2.36 15.23
CA GLY A 174 8.23 -2.25 16.59
C GLY A 174 9.05 -3.47 17.04
N ILE A 175 8.63 -4.67 16.66
CA ILE A 175 9.30 -5.91 17.05
C ILE A 175 10.41 -6.29 16.06
N TRP A 176 10.09 -6.35 14.77
CA TRP A 176 11.00 -6.86 13.71
C TRP A 176 11.73 -5.75 12.94
N GLY A 177 11.63 -4.50 13.36
CA GLY A 177 12.36 -3.39 12.76
C GLY A 177 13.88 -3.52 12.91
N GLY A 178 14.62 -2.91 11.97
CA GLY A 178 16.07 -3.14 11.80
C GLY A 178 16.99 -2.36 12.74
N SER A 179 16.52 -1.33 13.48
CA SER A 179 17.39 -0.49 14.32
C SER A 179 16.81 -0.22 15.72
N PRO A 180 17.61 0.30 16.65
CA PRO A 180 17.13 0.69 17.98
C PRO A 180 15.98 1.72 17.96
N ASN A 181 15.89 2.54 16.91
CA ASN A 181 14.85 3.56 16.76
C ASN A 181 13.49 3.02 16.32
N ARG A 182 13.37 1.71 16.05
CA ARG A 182 12.14 1.04 15.56
C ARG A 182 10.92 1.29 16.45
N VAL A 183 11.09 1.25 17.77
CA VAL A 183 9.99 1.48 18.72
C VAL A 183 9.44 2.91 18.58
N ARG A 184 10.34 3.91 18.50
CA ARG A 184 9.95 5.30 18.28
C ARG A 184 9.23 5.50 16.95
N ALA A 185 9.70 4.83 15.90
CA ALA A 185 9.08 4.89 14.57
C ALA A 185 7.67 4.25 14.58
N ALA A 186 7.50 3.12 15.27
CA ALA A 186 6.22 2.45 15.44
C ALA A 186 5.21 3.33 16.21
N PHE A 187 5.64 3.96 17.30
CA PHE A 187 4.79 4.90 18.05
C PHE A 187 4.42 6.13 17.22
N LEU A 188 5.32 6.68 16.42
CA LEU A 188 5.00 7.80 15.54
C LEU A 188 3.97 7.40 14.49
N LEU A 189 4.12 6.24 13.84
CA LEU A 189 3.14 5.71 12.90
C LEU A 189 1.78 5.59 13.57
N PHE A 190 1.72 4.96 14.74
CA PHE A 190 0.47 4.72 15.45
C PHE A 190 -0.18 6.03 15.92
N LEU A 191 0.56 6.90 16.62
CA LEU A 191 -0.01 8.12 17.19
C LEU A 191 -0.46 9.13 16.13
N PHE A 192 0.34 9.34 15.06
CA PHE A 192 -0.05 10.27 13.99
C PHE A 192 -1.33 9.84 13.28
N THR A 193 -1.42 8.56 12.94
CA THR A 193 -2.58 8.05 12.22
C THR A 193 -3.82 7.95 13.12
N LEU A 194 -3.65 7.52 14.37
CA LEU A 194 -4.74 7.47 15.35
C LEU A 194 -5.31 8.87 15.64
N MET A 195 -4.45 9.88 15.84
CA MET A 195 -4.93 11.25 16.07
C MET A 195 -5.77 11.78 14.92
N GLY A 196 -5.37 11.47 13.67
CA GLY A 196 -6.16 11.85 12.50
C GLY A 196 -7.51 11.14 12.45
N SER A 197 -7.54 9.84 12.72
CA SER A 197 -8.75 9.03 12.59
C SER A 197 -9.79 9.26 13.69
N LEU A 198 -9.40 9.79 14.85
CA LEU A 198 -10.37 10.21 15.88
C LEU A 198 -11.32 11.29 15.36
N PHE A 199 -10.84 12.23 14.52
CA PHE A 199 -11.72 13.21 13.87
C PHE A 199 -12.68 12.55 12.88
N MET A 200 -12.23 11.52 12.17
CA MET A 200 -13.10 10.74 11.29
C MET A 200 -14.18 9.99 12.07
N LEU A 201 -13.87 9.42 13.24
CA LEU A 201 -14.86 8.77 14.10
C LEU A 201 -15.96 9.74 14.52
N LEU A 202 -15.59 10.95 14.95
CA LEU A 202 -16.58 11.98 15.32
C LEU A 202 -17.48 12.34 14.14
N SER A 203 -16.91 12.44 12.93
CA SER A 203 -17.70 12.69 11.72
C SER A 203 -18.64 11.53 11.37
N ILE A 204 -18.21 10.28 11.55
CA ILE A 204 -19.04 9.09 11.32
C ILE A 204 -20.21 9.04 12.32
N LEU A 205 -19.98 9.32 13.60
CA LEU A 205 -21.03 9.37 14.61
C LEU A 205 -22.05 10.49 14.32
N ALA A 206 -21.57 11.63 13.84
CA ALA A 206 -22.45 12.73 13.45
C ALA A 206 -23.23 12.39 12.16
N LEU A 207 -22.65 11.67 11.21
CA LEU A 207 -23.37 11.12 10.05
C LEU A 207 -24.47 10.16 10.49
N TYR A 208 -24.15 9.22 11.37
CA TYR A 208 -25.13 8.28 11.91
C TYR A 208 -26.27 8.98 12.62
N TYR A 209 -25.99 10.02 13.40
CA TYR A 209 -27.03 10.81 14.06
C TYR A 209 -27.97 11.50 13.08
N ASN A 210 -27.48 11.99 11.94
CA ASN A 210 -28.30 12.66 10.93
C ASN A 210 -29.07 11.68 10.02
N VAL A 211 -28.46 10.59 9.61
CA VAL A 211 -29.01 9.63 8.62
C VAL A 211 -29.77 8.49 9.27
N GLY A 212 -29.36 8.08 10.50
CA GLY A 212 -29.93 6.93 11.21
C GLY A 212 -29.43 5.57 10.74
N SER A 213 -28.51 5.52 9.77
CA SER A 213 -27.90 4.29 9.24
C SER A 213 -26.41 4.48 8.98
N THR A 214 -25.66 3.37 9.00
CA THR A 214 -24.23 3.31 8.67
C THR A 214 -23.95 2.70 7.30
N ASP A 215 -24.98 2.19 6.59
CA ASP A 215 -24.87 1.58 5.26
C ASP A 215 -24.54 2.65 4.20
N PHE A 216 -23.56 2.35 3.34
CA PHE A 216 -23.12 3.22 2.25
C PHE A 216 -24.28 3.61 1.31
N ASN A 217 -25.15 2.67 0.95
CA ASN A 217 -26.28 2.95 0.05
C ASN A 217 -27.30 3.92 0.68
N MET A 218 -27.58 3.76 1.98
CA MET A 218 -28.51 4.63 2.69
C MET A 218 -27.94 6.05 2.86
N ILE A 219 -26.64 6.16 3.16
CA ILE A 219 -25.95 7.45 3.30
C ILE A 219 -25.93 8.20 1.97
N HIS A 220 -25.67 7.49 0.86
CA HIS A 220 -25.61 8.10 -0.47
C HIS A 220 -26.95 8.67 -0.94
N GLN A 221 -28.06 8.05 -0.54
CA GLN A 221 -29.41 8.51 -0.88
C GLN A 221 -29.91 9.67 -0.02
N TYR A 222 -29.27 9.93 1.13
CA TYR A 222 -29.69 10.96 2.06
C TYR A 222 -29.08 12.32 1.71
N ALA A 223 -29.94 13.33 1.51
CA ALA A 223 -29.51 14.70 1.26
C ALA A 223 -29.04 15.36 2.56
N ILE A 224 -27.73 15.52 2.73
CA ILE A 224 -27.11 16.18 3.89
C ILE A 224 -27.01 17.68 3.63
N ASP A 225 -27.37 18.53 4.62
CA ASP A 225 -27.21 19.99 4.51
C ASP A 225 -25.74 20.37 4.23
N THR A 226 -25.53 21.33 3.33
CA THR A 226 -24.20 21.73 2.85
C THR A 226 -23.26 22.22 3.96
N ASN A 227 -23.80 22.87 5.00
CA ASN A 227 -22.99 23.32 6.13
C ASN A 227 -22.53 22.14 7.00
N VAL A 228 -23.40 21.15 7.19
CA VAL A 228 -23.07 19.91 7.89
C VAL A 228 -22.05 19.12 7.09
N GLN A 229 -22.22 19.01 5.75
CA GLN A 229 -21.24 18.37 4.88
C GLN A 229 -19.83 18.96 5.05
N LYS A 230 -19.69 20.29 5.11
CA LYS A 230 -18.38 20.94 5.28
C LYS A 230 -17.71 20.58 6.60
N LEU A 231 -18.47 20.49 7.70
CA LEU A 231 -17.92 20.12 9.00
C LEU A 231 -17.45 18.66 9.01
N LEU A 232 -18.30 17.75 8.51
CA LEU A 232 -18.01 16.32 8.42
C LEU A 232 -16.82 16.05 7.51
N TRP A 233 -16.76 16.76 6.39
CA TRP A 233 -15.69 16.67 5.42
C TRP A 233 -14.32 16.97 6.05
N VAL A 234 -14.20 18.04 6.83
CA VAL A 234 -12.94 18.40 7.49
C VAL A 234 -12.47 17.28 8.42
N GLY A 235 -13.35 16.68 9.21
CA GLY A 235 -12.99 15.61 10.13
C GLY A 235 -12.51 14.34 9.38
N ILE A 236 -13.18 13.95 8.30
CA ILE A 236 -12.77 12.81 7.47
C ILE A 236 -11.47 13.14 6.72
N PHE A 237 -11.36 14.34 6.14
CA PHE A 237 -10.18 14.74 5.38
C PHE A 237 -8.91 14.76 6.23
N ILE A 238 -8.94 15.19 7.48
CA ILE A 238 -7.77 15.13 8.38
C ILE A 238 -7.26 13.69 8.50
N SER A 239 -8.14 12.72 8.65
CA SER A 239 -7.75 11.30 8.69
C SER A 239 -7.12 10.85 7.38
N MET A 240 -7.72 11.19 6.25
CA MET A 240 -7.18 10.83 4.94
C MET A 240 -5.85 11.53 4.67
N ALA A 241 -5.70 12.80 5.02
CA ALA A 241 -4.48 13.58 4.86
C ALA A 241 -3.29 13.02 5.67
N THR A 242 -3.55 12.46 6.86
CA THR A 242 -2.50 11.76 7.62
C THR A 242 -2.05 10.48 6.95
N LYS A 243 -2.96 9.70 6.36
CA LYS A 243 -2.66 8.44 5.66
C LYS A 243 -2.09 8.66 4.25
N PHE A 244 -2.49 9.72 3.51
CA PHE A 244 -1.89 10.15 2.24
C PHE A 244 -0.47 10.71 2.36
N PRO A 245 0.09 10.82 3.51
CA PRO A 245 1.13 11.68 4.05
C PRO A 245 1.26 13.04 3.35
N LEU A 246 0.18 13.83 3.36
CA LEU A 246 0.21 15.17 2.79
C LEU A 246 1.05 16.14 3.63
N TRP A 247 1.60 17.16 2.99
CA TRP A 247 2.23 18.25 3.74
C TRP A 247 1.17 18.95 4.63
N PRO A 248 1.46 19.18 5.94
CA PRO A 248 2.67 18.90 6.73
C PRO A 248 2.64 17.55 7.48
N LEU A 249 1.66 16.65 7.25
CA LEU A 249 1.35 15.46 8.06
C LEU A 249 2.16 14.20 7.66
N TYR A 250 3.22 14.31 6.89
CA TYR A 250 4.00 13.19 6.34
C TYR A 250 5.13 12.67 7.24
N SER A 251 5.40 13.31 8.37
CA SER A 251 6.61 13.07 9.18
C SER A 251 6.75 11.65 9.73
N TRP A 252 5.67 10.91 9.86
CA TRP A 252 5.66 9.52 10.31
C TRP A 252 6.14 8.54 9.23
N LEU A 253 5.85 8.82 7.94
CA LEU A 253 6.03 7.89 6.84
C LEU A 253 7.51 7.51 6.65
N TYR A 254 8.40 8.48 6.48
CA TYR A 254 9.81 8.19 6.21
C TYR A 254 10.50 7.49 7.40
N ARG A 255 10.08 7.78 8.63
CA ARG A 255 10.61 7.10 9.82
C ARG A 255 10.12 5.66 9.90
N ALA A 256 8.84 5.43 9.65
CA ALA A 256 8.28 4.10 9.61
C ALA A 256 8.96 3.24 8.53
N HIS A 257 9.12 3.75 7.31
CA HIS A 257 9.81 3.03 6.23
C HIS A 257 11.29 2.76 6.50
N ALA A 258 12.00 3.73 7.10
CA ALA A 258 13.41 3.56 7.42
C ALA A 258 13.62 2.37 8.37
N GLU A 259 12.76 2.24 9.37
CA GLU A 259 12.92 1.24 10.43
C GLU A 259 12.18 -0.08 10.16
N ALA A 260 11.13 -0.09 9.34
CA ALA A 260 10.36 -1.28 9.05
C ALA A 260 11.21 -2.39 8.39
N PRO A 261 10.92 -3.69 8.67
CA PRO A 261 11.47 -4.78 7.89
C PRO A 261 11.01 -4.68 6.43
N VAL A 262 11.68 -5.38 5.51
CA VAL A 262 11.42 -5.24 4.06
C VAL A 262 9.95 -5.48 3.72
N ALA A 263 9.34 -6.58 4.21
CA ALA A 263 7.93 -6.86 3.96
C ALA A 263 7.00 -5.79 4.54
N GLY A 264 7.32 -5.26 5.75
CA GLY A 264 6.59 -4.13 6.32
C GLY A 264 6.64 -2.89 5.42
N SER A 265 7.81 -2.57 4.83
CA SER A 265 7.95 -1.45 3.89
C SER A 265 7.20 -1.71 2.57
N ILE A 266 7.18 -2.96 2.07
CA ILE A 266 6.43 -3.37 0.87
C ILE A 266 4.93 -3.13 1.08
N LEU A 267 4.37 -3.63 2.19
CA LEU A 267 2.94 -3.52 2.47
C LEU A 267 2.52 -2.08 2.79
N LEU A 268 3.34 -1.35 3.55
CA LEU A 268 3.06 0.04 3.90
C LEU A 268 3.04 0.94 2.66
N ALA A 269 4.01 0.80 1.75
CA ALA A 269 4.04 1.56 0.51
C ALA A 269 3.04 1.05 -0.52
N GLY A 270 2.87 -0.27 -0.60
CA GLY A 270 2.03 -0.91 -1.63
C GLY A 270 0.54 -0.70 -1.40
N ILE A 271 0.05 -0.81 -0.16
CA ILE A 271 -1.38 -0.92 0.13
C ILE A 271 -1.87 0.11 1.15
N VAL A 272 -1.14 0.31 2.26
CA VAL A 272 -1.63 1.14 3.37
C VAL A 272 -1.90 2.59 2.94
N LEU A 273 -1.07 3.15 2.06
CA LEU A 273 -1.31 4.47 1.47
C LEU A 273 -2.58 4.50 0.60
N LYS A 274 -2.90 3.37 -0.07
CA LYS A 274 -4.06 3.27 -0.97
C LYS A 274 -5.39 3.15 -0.23
N MET A 275 -5.36 2.77 1.04
CA MET A 275 -6.56 2.88 1.90
C MET A 275 -7.07 4.32 1.97
N ALA A 276 -6.16 5.31 1.95
CA ALA A 276 -6.56 6.71 1.91
C ALA A 276 -7.18 7.11 0.56
N THR A 277 -6.66 6.59 -0.57
CA THR A 277 -7.25 6.80 -1.89
C THR A 277 -8.68 6.26 -1.93
N TYR A 278 -8.87 4.99 -1.51
CA TYR A 278 -10.17 4.36 -1.47
C TYR A 278 -11.13 5.06 -0.49
N GLY A 279 -10.65 5.38 0.72
CA GLY A 279 -11.45 6.09 1.72
C GLY A 279 -11.86 7.49 1.27
N SER A 280 -11.01 8.21 0.53
CA SER A 280 -11.37 9.52 -0.03
C SER A 280 -12.41 9.41 -1.14
N LEU A 281 -12.32 8.41 -2.00
CA LEU A 281 -13.33 8.13 -3.02
C LEU A 281 -14.70 7.87 -2.38
N ARG A 282 -14.73 6.98 -1.37
CA ARG A 282 -15.99 6.57 -0.73
C ARG A 282 -16.57 7.61 0.21
N LEU A 283 -15.76 8.17 1.10
CA LEU A 283 -16.27 8.99 2.19
C LEU A 283 -16.34 10.49 1.84
N LEU A 284 -15.42 10.99 0.99
CA LEU A 284 -15.39 12.41 0.66
C LEU A 284 -16.10 12.70 -0.66
N LEU A 285 -15.78 11.99 -1.73
CA LEU A 285 -16.36 12.27 -3.05
C LEU A 285 -17.79 11.74 -3.16
N GLN A 286 -18.07 10.52 -2.68
CA GLN A 286 -19.38 9.91 -2.82
C GLN A 286 -20.43 10.49 -1.85
N PHE A 287 -20.08 10.68 -0.55
CA PHE A 287 -21.07 11.08 0.45
C PHE A 287 -21.14 12.59 0.69
N LEU A 288 -20.06 13.32 0.40
CA LEU A 288 -19.93 14.75 0.67
C LEU A 288 -19.47 15.52 -0.58
N PRO A 289 -20.19 15.42 -1.71
CA PRO A 289 -19.74 16.00 -2.99
C PRO A 289 -19.66 17.54 -2.94
N ASP A 290 -20.63 18.23 -2.36
CA ASP A 290 -20.66 19.68 -2.29
C ASP A 290 -19.49 20.24 -1.47
N ALA A 291 -19.18 19.59 -0.35
CA ALA A 291 -18.04 19.97 0.48
C ALA A 291 -16.72 19.65 -0.21
N SER A 292 -16.63 18.56 -0.94
CA SER A 292 -15.44 18.19 -1.73
C SER A 292 -15.16 19.21 -2.83
N TYR A 293 -16.19 19.67 -3.51
CA TYR A 293 -16.08 20.76 -4.49
C TYR A 293 -15.63 22.06 -3.83
N TYR A 294 -16.22 22.43 -2.69
CA TYR A 294 -15.87 23.65 -1.97
C TYR A 294 -14.43 23.68 -1.47
N PHE A 295 -13.93 22.54 -0.94
CA PHE A 295 -12.57 22.46 -0.42
C PHE A 295 -11.52 22.03 -1.45
N SER A 296 -11.90 21.75 -2.71
CA SER A 296 -10.97 21.33 -3.76
C SER A 296 -9.77 22.28 -3.96
N PRO A 297 -9.88 23.64 -3.91
CA PRO A 297 -8.73 24.52 -4.04
C PRO A 297 -7.72 24.34 -2.89
N LEU A 298 -8.21 24.13 -1.67
CA LEU A 298 -7.36 23.88 -0.50
C LEU A 298 -6.61 22.55 -0.67
N VAL A 299 -7.32 21.50 -1.07
CA VAL A 299 -6.71 20.16 -1.26
C VAL A 299 -5.69 20.18 -2.38
N GLN A 300 -6.00 20.86 -3.49
CA GLN A 300 -5.07 21.02 -4.61
C GLN A 300 -3.80 21.76 -4.19
N THR A 301 -3.90 22.81 -3.40
CA THR A 301 -2.71 23.51 -2.87
C THR A 301 -1.86 22.61 -1.97
N LEU A 302 -2.48 21.81 -1.09
CA LEU A 302 -1.76 20.83 -0.26
C LEU A 302 -1.09 19.74 -1.12
N GLY A 303 -1.75 19.29 -2.19
CA GLY A 303 -1.19 18.36 -3.17
C GLY A 303 0.07 18.93 -3.83
N VAL A 304 -0.01 20.13 -4.39
CA VAL A 304 1.13 20.84 -5.01
C VAL A 304 2.27 21.02 -4.03
N MET A 305 2.00 21.47 -2.79
CA MET A 305 3.00 21.61 -1.76
C MET A 305 3.68 20.27 -1.42
N SER A 306 2.89 19.19 -1.36
CA SER A 306 3.43 17.84 -1.11
C SER A 306 4.37 17.39 -2.23
N VAL A 307 4.00 17.63 -3.50
CA VAL A 307 4.82 17.26 -4.65
C VAL A 307 6.14 18.03 -4.68
N ILE A 308 6.09 19.34 -4.60
CA ILE A 308 7.29 20.19 -4.74
C ILE A 308 8.19 20.01 -3.51
N TYR A 309 7.64 20.11 -2.32
CA TYR A 309 8.41 20.03 -1.08
C TYR A 309 9.06 18.66 -0.90
N ALA A 310 8.28 17.58 -1.08
CA ALA A 310 8.83 16.24 -0.97
C ALA A 310 9.94 16.00 -2.00
N SER A 311 9.76 16.41 -3.25
CA SER A 311 10.76 16.23 -4.30
C SER A 311 12.07 16.98 -4.01
N LEU A 312 11.99 18.21 -3.51
CA LEU A 312 13.18 18.98 -3.10
C LEU A 312 13.90 18.32 -1.91
N VAL A 313 13.16 17.78 -0.94
CA VAL A 313 13.73 17.06 0.20
C VAL A 313 14.39 15.76 -0.23
N THR A 314 13.81 15.01 -1.17
CA THR A 314 14.39 13.76 -1.70
C THR A 314 15.75 13.95 -2.33
N LEU A 315 16.00 15.06 -3.03
CA LEU A 315 17.30 15.39 -3.63
C LEU A 315 18.46 15.47 -2.62
N ARG A 316 18.16 15.75 -1.34
CA ARG A 316 19.17 15.93 -0.29
C ARG A 316 19.25 14.76 0.69
N GLN A 317 18.49 13.69 0.49
CA GLN A 317 18.52 12.52 1.38
C GLN A 317 19.83 11.74 1.25
N THR A 318 20.34 11.29 2.38
CA THR A 318 21.57 10.47 2.46
C THR A 318 21.29 8.98 2.64
N ASP A 319 20.06 8.62 3.05
CA ASP A 319 19.59 7.26 3.24
C ASP A 319 18.66 6.89 2.07
N PHE A 320 18.96 5.80 1.35
CA PHE A 320 18.19 5.40 0.18
C PHE A 320 16.78 4.92 0.52
N LYS A 321 16.54 4.31 1.70
CA LYS A 321 15.18 3.92 2.14
C LYS A 321 14.30 5.14 2.38
N VAL A 322 14.89 6.15 3.02
CA VAL A 322 14.22 7.44 3.27
C VAL A 322 13.94 8.16 1.96
N LEU A 323 14.87 8.12 0.99
CA LEU A 323 14.68 8.72 -0.33
C LEU A 323 13.47 8.12 -1.05
N VAL A 324 13.38 6.77 -1.10
CA VAL A 324 12.22 6.08 -1.70
C VAL A 324 10.92 6.40 -0.95
N ALA A 325 10.95 6.55 0.39
CA ALA A 325 9.77 6.94 1.15
C ALA A 325 9.28 8.37 0.82
N TYR A 326 10.21 9.33 0.64
CA TYR A 326 9.83 10.69 0.25
C TYR A 326 9.31 10.77 -1.19
N SER A 327 9.79 9.93 -2.11
CA SER A 327 9.22 9.87 -3.47
C SER A 327 7.75 9.47 -3.43
N SER A 328 7.36 8.56 -2.52
CA SER A 328 5.96 8.18 -2.32
C SER A 328 5.07 9.34 -1.86
N VAL A 329 5.59 10.27 -1.04
CA VAL A 329 4.85 11.50 -0.66
C VAL A 329 4.53 12.35 -1.89
N GLY A 330 5.50 12.49 -2.80
CA GLY A 330 5.31 13.21 -4.06
C GLY A 330 4.23 12.59 -4.93
N HIS A 331 4.29 11.28 -5.19
CA HIS A 331 3.29 10.59 -6.01
C HIS A 331 1.89 10.62 -5.38
N MET A 332 1.78 10.46 -4.05
CA MET A 332 0.49 10.60 -3.37
C MET A 332 -0.05 12.04 -3.44
N GLY A 333 0.80 13.06 -3.50
CA GLY A 333 0.38 14.43 -3.78
C GLY A 333 -0.30 14.58 -5.16
N ILE A 334 0.21 13.91 -6.20
CA ILE A 334 -0.40 13.87 -7.54
C ILE A 334 -1.73 13.10 -7.51
N VAL A 335 -1.79 11.97 -6.79
CA VAL A 335 -3.03 11.20 -6.60
C VAL A 335 -4.13 12.07 -6.00
N VAL A 336 -3.84 12.81 -4.93
CA VAL A 336 -4.81 13.69 -4.28
C VAL A 336 -5.27 14.80 -5.21
N LEU A 337 -4.38 15.36 -6.02
CA LEU A 337 -4.72 16.37 -7.01
C LEU A 337 -5.68 15.82 -8.07
N GLY A 338 -5.46 14.60 -8.55
CA GLY A 338 -6.37 13.92 -9.47
C GLY A 338 -7.73 13.60 -8.85
N LEU A 339 -7.77 13.11 -7.59
CA LEU A 339 -9.02 12.82 -6.88
C LEU A 339 -9.94 14.04 -6.78
N PHE A 340 -9.39 15.20 -6.42
CA PHE A 340 -10.16 16.43 -6.23
C PHE A 340 -10.16 17.35 -7.47
N SER A 341 -9.99 16.76 -8.66
CA SER A 341 -10.12 17.46 -9.94
C SER A 341 -11.56 17.58 -10.43
N ASN A 342 -12.49 16.89 -9.79
CA ASN A 342 -13.91 16.80 -10.19
C ASN A 342 -14.11 16.45 -11.68
N SER A 343 -13.25 15.58 -12.20
CA SER A 343 -13.27 15.06 -13.57
C SER A 343 -13.08 13.54 -13.57
N ILE A 344 -13.78 12.82 -14.45
CA ILE A 344 -13.66 11.36 -14.57
C ILE A 344 -12.18 10.99 -14.80
N GLN A 345 -11.53 11.65 -15.76
CA GLN A 345 -10.13 11.38 -16.11
C GLN A 345 -9.16 11.55 -14.93
N GLY A 346 -9.38 12.58 -14.08
CA GLY A 346 -8.54 12.79 -12.90
C GLY A 346 -8.72 11.74 -11.83
N VAL A 347 -9.96 11.30 -11.60
CA VAL A 347 -10.27 10.25 -10.63
C VAL A 347 -9.75 8.89 -11.10
N GLU A 348 -9.98 8.52 -12.36
CA GLU A 348 -9.43 7.31 -12.96
C GLU A 348 -7.89 7.30 -12.92
N GLY A 349 -7.28 8.44 -13.30
CA GLY A 349 -5.83 8.63 -13.22
C GLY A 349 -5.31 8.42 -11.80
N SER A 350 -6.02 8.89 -10.78
CA SER A 350 -5.65 8.72 -9.38
C SER A 350 -5.70 7.24 -8.93
N ILE A 351 -6.67 6.47 -9.41
CA ILE A 351 -6.77 5.03 -9.13
C ILE A 351 -5.62 4.29 -9.82
N ILE A 352 -5.40 4.55 -11.13
CA ILE A 352 -4.31 3.93 -11.89
C ILE A 352 -2.95 4.27 -11.27
N LEU A 353 -2.71 5.53 -10.92
CA LEU A 353 -1.46 5.94 -10.28
C LEU A 353 -1.28 5.24 -8.92
N SER A 354 -2.34 5.10 -8.15
CA SER A 354 -2.30 4.38 -6.88
C SER A 354 -1.91 2.91 -7.06
N ILE A 355 -2.46 2.22 -8.07
CA ILE A 355 -2.14 0.83 -8.40
C ILE A 355 -0.70 0.74 -8.92
N ALA A 356 -0.31 1.57 -9.87
CA ALA A 356 1.02 1.58 -10.47
C ALA A 356 2.12 1.88 -9.42
N HIS A 357 1.91 2.91 -8.59
CA HIS A 357 2.79 3.19 -7.44
C HIS A 357 2.83 2.02 -6.46
N GLY A 358 1.71 1.29 -6.27
CA GLY A 358 1.63 0.07 -5.47
C GLY A 358 2.45 -1.11 -6.02
N LEU A 359 2.90 -1.06 -7.26
CA LEU A 359 3.82 -2.02 -7.87
C LEU A 359 5.26 -1.52 -7.84
N VAL A 360 5.50 -0.27 -8.25
CA VAL A 360 6.83 0.32 -8.39
C VAL A 360 7.53 0.54 -7.04
N SER A 361 6.82 1.11 -6.06
CA SER A 361 7.42 1.44 -4.78
C SER A 361 7.80 0.21 -3.94
N PRO A 362 6.98 -0.87 -3.84
CA PRO A 362 7.42 -2.13 -3.24
C PRO A 362 8.63 -2.75 -3.93
N ALA A 363 8.72 -2.67 -5.26
CA ALA A 363 9.88 -3.17 -5.99
C ALA A 363 11.16 -2.41 -5.63
N LEU A 364 11.09 -1.08 -5.54
CA LEU A 364 12.22 -0.26 -5.08
C LEU A 364 12.61 -0.59 -3.63
N PHE A 365 11.63 -0.74 -2.72
CA PHE A 365 11.92 -1.16 -1.34
C PHE A 365 12.51 -2.56 -1.26
N MET A 366 12.12 -3.48 -2.14
CA MET A 366 12.70 -4.81 -2.25
C MET A 366 14.16 -4.73 -2.73
N LEU A 367 14.45 -3.99 -3.79
CA LEU A 367 15.80 -3.80 -4.34
C LEU A 367 16.73 -3.17 -3.31
N VAL A 368 16.28 -2.10 -2.69
CA VAL A 368 17.07 -1.32 -1.74
C VAL A 368 17.17 -2.03 -0.37
N GLY A 369 16.08 -2.64 0.11
CA GLY A 369 16.02 -3.28 1.42
C GLY A 369 16.58 -4.69 1.43
N SER A 370 16.04 -5.60 0.59
CA SER A 370 16.41 -7.02 0.61
C SER A 370 17.67 -7.28 -0.20
N VAL A 371 17.88 -6.59 -1.34
CA VAL A 371 19.07 -6.87 -2.18
C VAL A 371 20.30 -6.10 -1.68
N LEU A 372 20.21 -4.80 -1.45
CA LEU A 372 21.38 -4.01 -1.00
C LEU A 372 21.60 -4.12 0.49
N TYR A 373 20.59 -3.80 1.32
CA TYR A 373 20.78 -3.70 2.76
C TYR A 373 21.13 -5.04 3.41
N ASP A 374 20.53 -6.16 3.00
CA ASP A 374 20.84 -7.49 3.55
C ASP A 374 22.27 -7.94 3.24
N ARG A 375 22.90 -7.38 2.16
CA ARG A 375 24.28 -7.72 1.78
C ARG A 375 25.30 -6.82 2.44
N PHE A 376 25.03 -5.53 2.51
CA PHE A 376 26.02 -4.52 2.92
C PHE A 376 25.76 -3.92 4.29
N HIS A 377 24.60 -4.15 4.89
CA HIS A 377 24.18 -3.66 6.21
C HIS A 377 24.31 -2.14 6.40
N THR A 378 24.38 -1.38 5.32
CA THR A 378 24.42 0.08 5.34
C THR A 378 23.32 0.66 4.46
N ARG A 379 22.73 1.80 4.88
CA ARG A 379 21.68 2.51 4.13
C ARG A 379 22.19 3.82 3.52
N THR A 380 23.43 4.18 3.80
CA THR A 380 24.01 5.46 3.40
C THR A 380 24.46 5.42 1.93
N ILE A 381 23.82 6.21 1.07
CA ILE A 381 24.09 6.28 -0.38
C ILE A 381 25.56 6.56 -0.68
N ARG A 382 26.23 7.35 0.15
CA ARG A 382 27.61 7.77 -0.07
C ARG A 382 28.62 6.61 -0.16
N TYR A 383 28.32 5.48 0.46
CA TYR A 383 29.20 4.31 0.46
C TYR A 383 29.07 3.45 -0.81
N TYR A 384 28.00 3.63 -1.57
CA TYR A 384 27.73 2.84 -2.77
C TYR A 384 28.31 3.50 -4.01
N ARG A 385 29.05 2.73 -4.78
CA ARG A 385 29.59 3.11 -6.10
C ARG A 385 29.95 1.87 -6.92
N GLY A 386 29.82 1.94 -8.25
CA GLY A 386 30.33 0.95 -9.20
C GLY A 386 29.67 -0.41 -9.14
N LEU A 387 28.40 -0.52 -8.67
CA LEU A 387 27.72 -1.81 -8.53
C LEU A 387 27.42 -2.49 -9.87
N VAL A 388 27.38 -1.78 -10.99
CA VAL A 388 27.15 -2.37 -12.33
C VAL A 388 28.14 -3.50 -12.63
N ASN A 389 29.39 -3.38 -12.22
CA ASN A 389 30.42 -4.37 -12.54
C ASN A 389 30.26 -5.67 -11.74
N TYR A 390 29.67 -5.63 -10.57
CA TYR A 390 29.56 -6.76 -9.64
C TYR A 390 28.15 -7.31 -9.51
N MET A 391 27.14 -6.46 -9.73
CA MET A 391 25.73 -6.79 -9.63
C MET A 391 24.96 -6.31 -10.86
N PRO A 392 25.22 -6.87 -12.05
CA PRO A 392 24.58 -6.41 -13.30
C PRO A 392 23.07 -6.61 -13.30
N LEU A 393 22.54 -7.76 -12.82
CA LEU A 393 21.10 -8.01 -12.77
C LEU A 393 20.39 -7.02 -11.85
N PHE A 394 20.95 -6.77 -10.67
CA PHE A 394 20.44 -5.73 -9.77
C PHE A 394 20.39 -4.38 -10.48
N SER A 395 21.45 -3.99 -11.16
CA SER A 395 21.57 -2.69 -11.83
C SER A 395 20.53 -2.51 -12.93
N VAL A 396 20.23 -3.56 -13.69
CA VAL A 396 19.17 -3.52 -14.72
C VAL A 396 17.80 -3.31 -14.09
N PHE A 397 17.40 -4.12 -13.11
CA PHE A 397 16.09 -3.94 -12.47
C PHE A 397 16.00 -2.63 -11.71
N PHE A 398 17.07 -2.20 -11.05
CA PHE A 398 17.10 -0.92 -10.36
C PHE A 398 16.93 0.24 -11.34
N PHE A 399 17.56 0.20 -12.52
CA PHE A 399 17.33 1.17 -13.58
C PHE A 399 15.87 1.18 -14.05
N LEU A 400 15.30 0.01 -14.36
CA LEU A 400 13.92 -0.10 -14.85
C LEU A 400 12.91 0.47 -13.85
N PHE A 401 13.06 0.19 -12.56
CA PHE A 401 12.16 0.75 -11.54
C PHE A 401 12.44 2.21 -11.19
N THR A 402 13.68 2.69 -11.34
CA THR A 402 13.96 4.13 -11.15
C THR A 402 13.38 4.96 -12.27
N ILE A 403 13.40 4.50 -13.52
CA ILE A 403 12.72 5.19 -14.63
C ILE A 403 11.20 5.06 -14.53
N ALA A 404 10.67 3.93 -14.04
CA ALA A 404 9.24 3.78 -13.77
C ALA A 404 8.77 4.75 -12.66
N ASN A 405 9.58 4.94 -11.61
CA ASN A 405 9.31 5.91 -10.56
C ASN A 405 9.42 7.37 -11.06
N ALA A 406 10.22 7.63 -12.08
CA ALA A 406 10.32 8.94 -12.71
C ALA A 406 9.16 9.28 -13.66
N GLY A 407 8.23 8.34 -13.89
CA GLY A 407 7.10 8.54 -14.80
C GLY A 407 7.51 8.56 -16.28
N VAL A 408 8.36 7.63 -16.71
CA VAL A 408 8.74 7.50 -18.12
C VAL A 408 7.62 6.79 -18.90
N PRO A 409 7.33 7.20 -20.16
CA PRO A 409 6.35 6.53 -21.02
C PRO A 409 6.53 5.01 -21.03
N ILE A 410 5.43 4.27 -21.24
CA ILE A 410 5.33 2.80 -21.18
C ILE A 410 5.17 2.27 -19.75
N THR A 411 5.36 3.06 -18.70
CA THR A 411 5.13 2.65 -17.31
C THR A 411 3.75 3.07 -16.80
N GLY A 412 3.18 2.28 -15.88
CA GLY A 412 1.86 2.60 -15.32
C GLY A 412 1.82 3.94 -14.56
N ASN A 413 2.91 4.35 -13.92
CA ASN A 413 2.99 5.64 -13.23
C ASN A 413 2.78 6.81 -14.20
N TRP A 414 3.40 6.75 -15.38
CA TRP A 414 3.25 7.79 -16.39
C TRP A 414 1.78 8.01 -16.80
N ILE A 415 1.06 6.93 -17.09
CA ILE A 415 -0.37 7.01 -17.46
C ILE A 415 -1.18 7.69 -16.35
N GLY A 416 -1.01 7.22 -15.10
CA GLY A 416 -1.72 7.79 -13.96
C GLY A 416 -1.38 9.26 -13.72
N GLU A 417 -0.11 9.65 -13.80
CA GLU A 417 0.34 11.05 -13.63
C GLU A 417 -0.24 11.95 -14.71
N VAL A 418 -0.20 11.53 -15.97
CA VAL A 418 -0.75 12.31 -17.10
C VAL A 418 -2.26 12.50 -16.94
N LEU A 419 -3.01 11.43 -16.65
CA LEU A 419 -4.46 11.53 -16.45
C LEU A 419 -4.82 12.43 -15.25
N CYS A 420 -4.12 12.31 -14.11
CA CYS A 420 -4.31 13.18 -12.95
C CYS A 420 -4.07 14.66 -13.31
N MET A 421 -2.99 14.94 -14.05
CA MET A 421 -2.69 16.31 -14.46
C MET A 421 -3.68 16.86 -15.49
N MET A 422 -4.13 16.03 -16.44
CA MET A 422 -5.16 16.42 -17.40
C MET A 422 -6.48 16.77 -16.70
N GLY A 423 -6.91 15.95 -15.75
CA GLY A 423 -8.08 16.24 -14.93
C GLY A 423 -7.92 17.50 -14.09
N ALA A 424 -6.79 17.65 -13.42
CA ALA A 424 -6.50 18.84 -12.62
C ALA A 424 -6.42 20.13 -13.46
N TYR A 425 -5.90 20.03 -14.69
CA TYR A 425 -5.78 21.18 -15.59
C TYR A 425 -7.14 21.75 -15.99
N GLN A 426 -8.15 20.91 -16.15
CA GLN A 426 -9.51 21.34 -16.47
C GLN A 426 -10.11 22.24 -15.37
N MET A 427 -9.79 21.98 -14.10
CA MET A 427 -10.30 22.72 -12.96
C MET A 427 -9.38 23.87 -12.55
N ASN A 428 -8.08 23.62 -12.47
CA ASN A 428 -7.08 24.58 -11.99
C ASN A 428 -5.75 24.45 -12.78
N PRO A 429 -5.58 25.19 -13.88
CA PRO A 429 -4.38 25.13 -14.69
C PRO A 429 -3.09 25.47 -13.92
N ILE A 430 -3.16 26.38 -12.94
CA ILE A 430 -2.00 26.77 -12.13
C ILE A 430 -1.52 25.63 -11.27
N ALA A 431 -2.43 24.95 -10.58
CA ALA A 431 -2.08 23.77 -9.76
C ALA A 431 -1.47 22.65 -10.61
N ALA A 432 -2.04 22.38 -11.78
CA ALA A 432 -1.54 21.39 -12.71
C ALA A 432 -0.13 21.71 -13.24
N THR A 433 0.12 22.96 -13.65
CA THR A 433 1.45 23.38 -14.14
C THR A 433 2.52 23.34 -13.03
N LEU A 434 2.18 23.72 -11.81
CA LEU A 434 3.07 23.60 -10.67
C LEU A 434 3.39 22.14 -10.34
N THR A 435 2.39 21.25 -10.39
CA THR A 435 2.60 19.80 -10.17
C THR A 435 3.45 19.16 -11.28
N ALA A 436 3.32 19.62 -12.52
CA ALA A 436 4.15 19.15 -13.65
C ALA A 436 5.66 19.37 -13.39
N SER A 437 6.04 20.41 -12.64
CA SER A 437 7.44 20.59 -12.20
C SER A 437 7.93 19.42 -11.33
N GLY A 438 7.02 18.72 -10.64
CA GLY A 438 7.33 17.53 -9.85
C GLY A 438 7.84 16.37 -10.69
N ILE A 439 7.41 16.22 -11.94
CA ILE A 439 7.93 15.18 -12.87
C ILE A 439 9.40 15.42 -13.16
N VAL A 440 9.79 16.68 -13.41
CA VAL A 440 11.19 17.02 -13.64
C VAL A 440 12.04 16.73 -12.41
N LEU A 441 11.52 17.07 -11.22
CA LEU A 441 12.20 16.80 -9.96
C LEU A 441 12.27 15.30 -9.67
N SER A 442 11.22 14.52 -10.00
CA SER A 442 11.21 13.07 -9.83
C SER A 442 12.25 12.39 -10.70
N ALA A 443 12.38 12.81 -11.96
CA ALA A 443 13.43 12.35 -12.84
C ALA A 443 14.82 12.72 -12.30
N ALA A 444 14.99 13.93 -11.78
CA ALA A 444 16.26 14.40 -11.24
C ALA A 444 16.75 13.54 -10.06
N TYR A 445 15.92 13.30 -9.02
CA TYR A 445 16.37 12.51 -7.87
C TYR A 445 16.49 11.00 -8.19
N SER A 446 15.65 10.45 -9.05
CA SER A 446 15.70 9.02 -9.39
C SER A 446 16.93 8.69 -10.25
N ILE A 447 17.24 9.49 -11.27
CA ILE A 447 18.45 9.31 -12.10
C ILE A 447 19.71 9.59 -11.28
N TRP A 448 19.68 10.61 -10.41
CA TRP A 448 20.81 10.89 -9.52
C TRP A 448 21.08 9.71 -8.59
N LEU A 449 20.05 9.13 -7.97
CA LEU A 449 20.19 7.96 -7.11
C LEU A 449 20.78 6.77 -7.88
N PHE A 450 20.25 6.48 -9.07
CA PHE A 450 20.73 5.42 -9.92
C PHE A 450 22.22 5.61 -10.25
N ASN A 451 22.59 6.76 -10.80
CA ASN A 451 23.97 7.05 -11.17
C ASN A 451 24.94 6.93 -9.98
N ARG A 452 24.50 7.38 -8.80
CA ARG A 452 25.34 7.37 -7.61
C ARG A 452 25.65 5.97 -7.10
N ILE A 453 24.70 5.05 -7.21
CA ILE A 453 24.84 3.66 -6.73
C ILE A 453 25.53 2.77 -7.76
N THR A 454 25.20 2.93 -9.05
CA THR A 454 25.60 1.96 -10.08
C THR A 454 26.90 2.28 -10.76
N PHE A 455 27.20 3.57 -11.04
CA PHE A 455 28.38 3.98 -11.79
C PHE A 455 29.55 4.41 -10.90
N GLY A 456 30.73 4.48 -11.51
CA GLY A 456 31.99 4.86 -10.90
C GLY A 456 32.88 3.67 -10.53
N THR A 457 34.00 3.97 -9.89
CA THR A 457 34.90 2.96 -9.32
C THR A 457 34.27 2.28 -8.12
N TYR A 458 34.53 0.98 -7.93
CA TYR A 458 34.02 0.24 -6.80
C TYR A 458 34.43 0.87 -5.47
N SER A 459 33.52 0.84 -4.50
CA SER A 459 33.76 1.45 -3.19
C SER A 459 34.63 0.55 -2.30
N ASN A 460 35.70 1.09 -1.73
CA ASN A 460 36.53 0.39 -0.76
C ASN A 460 35.81 0.09 0.57
N TYR A 461 34.64 0.68 0.81
CA TYR A 461 33.83 0.48 2.04
C TYR A 461 32.90 -0.73 1.95
N LEU A 462 32.71 -1.32 0.77
CA LEU A 462 31.81 -2.44 0.56
C LEU A 462 32.59 -3.70 0.24
N ASN A 463 32.17 -4.82 0.85
CA ASN A 463 32.71 -6.14 0.52
C ASN A 463 32.14 -6.64 -0.81
N TYR A 464 32.91 -7.44 -1.54
CA TYR A 464 32.40 -8.12 -2.75
C TYR A 464 31.30 -9.10 -2.38
N THR A 465 30.16 -8.99 -3.07
CA THR A 465 29.02 -9.85 -2.84
C THR A 465 28.48 -10.42 -4.15
N THR A 466 27.69 -11.49 -4.03
CA THR A 466 27.01 -12.09 -5.19
C THR A 466 25.84 -11.22 -5.63
N ASP A 467 25.53 -11.24 -6.92
CA ASP A 467 24.35 -10.60 -7.52
C ASP A 467 23.05 -11.23 -6.99
N MET A 468 21.91 -10.81 -7.52
CA MET A 468 20.58 -11.26 -7.13
C MET A 468 20.43 -12.78 -7.20
N ASN A 469 19.86 -13.35 -6.15
CA ASN A 469 19.51 -14.77 -6.10
C ASN A 469 18.24 -15.05 -6.92
N ARG A 470 18.01 -16.32 -7.33
CA ARG A 470 16.80 -16.74 -8.07
C ARG A 470 15.50 -16.34 -7.37
N ARG A 471 15.44 -16.42 -6.04
CA ARG A 471 14.28 -15.98 -5.26
C ARG A 471 14.02 -14.49 -5.42
N GLU A 472 15.04 -13.65 -5.25
CA GLU A 472 14.96 -12.19 -5.38
C GLU A 472 14.53 -11.79 -6.80
N PHE A 473 15.06 -12.47 -7.80
CA PHE A 473 14.66 -12.30 -9.20
C PHE A 473 13.18 -12.65 -9.42
N ASN A 474 12.73 -13.82 -8.92
CA ASN A 474 11.33 -14.27 -9.06
C ASN A 474 10.32 -13.36 -8.35
N VAL A 475 10.73 -12.64 -7.32
CA VAL A 475 9.88 -11.65 -6.62
C VAL A 475 9.77 -10.35 -7.42
N ILE A 476 10.86 -9.90 -8.04
CA ILE A 476 10.92 -8.61 -8.74
C ILE A 476 10.32 -8.72 -10.15
N LEU A 477 10.49 -9.85 -10.82
CA LEU A 477 10.00 -10.03 -12.19
C LEU A 477 8.49 -9.82 -12.36
N PRO A 478 7.59 -10.39 -11.53
CA PRO A 478 6.14 -10.16 -11.64
C PRO A 478 5.77 -8.68 -11.45
N LEU A 479 6.42 -7.98 -10.51
CA LEU A 479 6.23 -6.55 -10.31
C LEU A 479 6.58 -5.75 -11.57
N PHE A 480 7.68 -6.09 -12.23
CA PHE A 480 8.10 -5.44 -13.45
C PHE A 480 7.13 -5.71 -14.62
N VAL A 481 6.73 -6.95 -14.81
CA VAL A 481 5.77 -7.33 -15.88
C VAL A 481 4.45 -6.57 -15.70
N LEU A 482 3.92 -6.51 -14.48
CA LEU A 482 2.67 -5.80 -14.20
C LEU A 482 2.81 -4.27 -14.36
N THR A 483 3.96 -3.68 -14.02
CA THR A 483 4.18 -2.24 -14.25
C THR A 483 4.18 -1.89 -15.73
N LEU A 484 4.73 -2.75 -16.58
CA LEU A 484 4.67 -2.58 -18.04
C LEU A 484 3.25 -2.85 -18.57
N LEU A 485 2.57 -3.87 -18.09
CA LEU A 485 1.22 -4.21 -18.52
C LEU A 485 0.26 -3.04 -18.25
N VAL A 486 0.27 -2.46 -17.06
CA VAL A 486 -0.54 -1.29 -16.72
C VAL A 486 -0.20 -0.09 -17.59
N GLY A 487 1.09 0.08 -17.97
CA GLY A 487 1.51 1.18 -18.83
C GLY A 487 1.20 0.99 -20.32
N LEU A 488 1.18 -0.25 -20.82
CA LEU A 488 0.91 -0.54 -22.23
C LEU A 488 -0.58 -0.71 -22.52
N ALA A 489 -1.33 -1.28 -21.58
CA ALA A 489 -2.75 -1.57 -21.72
C ALA A 489 -3.56 -1.04 -20.51
N PRO A 490 -3.63 0.29 -20.31
CA PRO A 490 -4.37 0.88 -19.19
C PRO A 490 -5.87 0.60 -19.27
N ASN A 491 -6.40 0.37 -20.48
CA ASN A 491 -7.82 0.07 -20.70
C ASN A 491 -8.29 -1.17 -19.92
N LEU A 492 -7.40 -2.14 -19.64
CA LEU A 492 -7.75 -3.29 -18.80
C LEU A 492 -8.23 -2.89 -17.39
N ILE A 493 -7.82 -1.72 -16.92
CA ILE A 493 -8.25 -1.15 -15.64
C ILE A 493 -9.37 -0.15 -15.89
N ILE A 494 -9.20 0.77 -16.83
CA ILE A 494 -10.13 1.87 -17.11
C ILE A 494 -11.53 1.32 -17.41
N ASP A 495 -11.66 0.37 -18.33
CA ASP A 495 -12.95 -0.18 -18.76
C ASP A 495 -13.77 -0.76 -17.58
N ASN A 496 -13.09 -1.27 -16.55
CA ASN A 496 -13.75 -1.82 -15.37
C ASN A 496 -14.10 -0.80 -14.29
N ILE A 497 -13.41 0.36 -14.26
CA ILE A 497 -13.63 1.38 -13.24
C ILE A 497 -14.50 2.54 -13.73
N ASP A 498 -14.59 2.79 -15.03
CA ASP A 498 -15.24 3.96 -15.64
C ASP A 498 -16.67 4.15 -15.14
N ILE A 499 -17.51 3.11 -15.21
CA ILE A 499 -18.91 3.19 -14.77
C ILE A 499 -19.00 3.43 -13.26
N SER A 500 -18.14 2.79 -12.46
CA SER A 500 -18.11 3.02 -11.01
C SER A 500 -17.63 4.44 -10.67
N VAL A 501 -16.69 5.01 -11.43
CA VAL A 501 -16.21 6.38 -11.23
C VAL A 501 -17.23 7.41 -11.71
N SER A 502 -17.85 7.18 -12.86
CA SER A 502 -18.88 8.08 -13.37
C SER A 502 -20.07 8.18 -12.43
N SER A 503 -20.51 7.06 -11.83
CA SER A 503 -21.60 7.05 -10.82
C SER A 503 -21.22 7.72 -9.48
N LEU A 504 -19.93 7.92 -9.20
CA LEU A 504 -19.47 8.65 -8.02
C LEU A 504 -19.50 10.17 -8.21
N LEU A 505 -19.39 10.65 -9.48
CA LEU A 505 -19.28 12.08 -9.79
C LEU A 505 -20.61 12.67 -10.30
N TYR A 506 -21.49 11.86 -10.87
CA TYR A 506 -22.77 12.23 -11.45
C TYR A 506 -23.91 11.37 -10.91
#